data_224963c35778bd5df1ff3340732dba6a
#
_entry.id   224963c35778bd5df1ff3340732dba6a
#
_cell.length_a   1.000
_cell.length_b   1.000
_cell.length_c   1.000
_cell.angle_alpha   90.00
_cell.angle_beta   90.00
_cell.angle_gamma   90.00
#
_symmetry.space_group_name_H-M   'P 1'
#
loop_
_entity.id
_entity.type
_entity.pdbx_description
1 polymer ?
#
loop_
_entity_poly.entity_id
_entity_poly.type
_entity_poly.pdbx_seq_one_letter_code
_entity_poly.pdbx_strand_id
1 'polypeptide(L)'
;MVHDSPLAITLFSRLFFNRVSCMSAKSIGVFRPGLATGLMGLVLTGLVAGCAGPRMASADANDAVGVGSKSEIRRLVPAQQLERTAAQQFEALKDEARKKGALLPASHPTSQKLLAMANRLKPHALAWNADASRWRWEVVVLKSNQLNAFCMPGGKIAFYTGLIEKLKLDDDEIAAVMGHEMAHALREHTRDRLAKSQLTDMGASIVSELLGFGQLGRQALGFGTQLLGLKFSRDDEKEADLVGLDI
;
A
#
# COMPACT_ATOMS: atom_id res chain seq x y z
N MET A 1 -9.87 -6.42 -25.41
CA MET A 1 -8.50 -6.81 -24.99
C MET A 1 -8.49 -6.78 -23.49
N VAL A 2 -8.39 -7.95 -22.87
CA VAL A 2 -8.40 -8.13 -21.42
C VAL A 2 -7.01 -7.73 -20.92
N HIS A 3 -6.89 -6.59 -20.23
CA HIS A 3 -5.68 -6.27 -19.49
C HIS A 3 -5.72 -7.08 -18.19
N ASP A 4 -4.98 -8.20 -18.19
CA ASP A 4 -4.65 -8.92 -16.97
C ASP A 4 -3.79 -7.99 -16.10
N SER A 5 -4.37 -7.51 -15.01
CA SER A 5 -3.63 -6.73 -14.03
C SER A 5 -2.64 -7.67 -13.32
N PRO A 6 -1.33 -7.42 -13.37
CA PRO A 6 -0.33 -8.32 -12.76
C PRO A 6 -0.48 -8.43 -11.23
N LEU A 7 -1.20 -7.51 -10.58
CA LEU A 7 -1.49 -7.51 -9.15
C LEU A 7 -2.30 -8.73 -8.70
N ALA A 8 -3.35 -9.08 -9.46
CA ALA A 8 -4.18 -10.24 -9.12
C ALA A 8 -3.39 -11.55 -9.19
N ILE A 9 -2.41 -11.64 -10.09
CA ILE A 9 -1.60 -12.86 -10.28
C ILE A 9 -0.54 -13.00 -9.18
N THR A 10 0.06 -11.90 -8.72
CA THR A 10 1.12 -11.95 -7.71
C THR A 10 0.56 -12.21 -6.31
N LEU A 11 -0.54 -11.55 -5.94
CA LEU A 11 -1.23 -11.79 -4.67
C LEU A 11 -1.84 -13.20 -4.64
N PHE A 12 -2.47 -13.64 -5.74
CA PHE A 12 -3.06 -14.98 -5.85
C PHE A 12 -2.01 -16.07 -5.75
N SER A 13 -0.86 -15.90 -6.39
CA SER A 13 0.25 -16.86 -6.30
C SER A 13 0.80 -16.99 -4.87
N ARG A 14 0.86 -15.87 -4.10
CA ARG A 14 1.37 -15.89 -2.73
C ARG A 14 0.37 -16.38 -1.71
N LEU A 15 -0.90 -16.00 -1.81
CA LEU A 15 -1.96 -16.50 -0.94
C LEU A 15 -2.18 -18.01 -1.12
N PHE A 16 -2.09 -18.51 -2.36
CA PHE A 16 -2.21 -19.94 -2.66
C PHE A 16 -1.00 -20.74 -2.18
N PHE A 17 0.22 -20.21 -2.30
CA PHE A 17 1.44 -20.89 -1.86
C PHE A 17 1.55 -20.96 -0.33
N ASN A 18 1.07 -19.96 0.40
CA ASN A 18 1.04 -19.97 1.87
C ASN A 18 0.01 -20.97 2.44
N ARG A 19 -1.10 -21.19 1.77
CA ARG A 19 -2.09 -22.21 2.18
C ARG A 19 -1.54 -23.64 2.10
N VAL A 20 -0.61 -23.91 1.18
CA VAL A 20 0.03 -25.22 1.04
C VAL A 20 1.17 -25.42 2.05
N SER A 21 1.87 -24.35 2.47
CA SER A 21 2.98 -24.44 3.44
C SER A 21 2.54 -24.57 4.90
N CYS A 22 1.33 -24.16 5.26
CA CYS A 22 0.85 -24.22 6.65
C CYS A 22 0.35 -25.61 7.08
N MET A 23 0.23 -26.57 6.17
CA MET A 23 -0.23 -27.95 6.50
C MET A 23 0.90 -28.93 6.84
N SER A 24 2.17 -28.53 6.87
CA SER A 24 3.30 -29.47 7.13
C SER A 24 4.33 -28.92 8.10
N ALA A 25 3.93 -28.59 9.33
CA ALA A 25 4.89 -28.43 10.43
C ALA A 25 4.26 -28.88 11.76
N LYS A 26 4.04 -30.19 11.88
CA LYS A 26 3.93 -30.85 13.20
C LYS A 26 5.09 -31.83 13.34
N SER A 27 5.80 -31.64 14.47
CA SER A 27 6.69 -32.63 15.13
C SER A 27 8.10 -32.77 14.57
N ILE A 28 9.07 -32.44 15.44
CA ILE A 28 10.25 -33.21 15.91
C ILE A 28 11.02 -32.24 16.83
N GLY A 29 11.04 -32.35 18.16
CA GLY A 29 11.82 -33.35 18.90
C GLY A 29 13.12 -32.72 19.39
N VAL A 30 13.11 -32.25 20.63
CA VAL A 30 14.17 -32.03 21.65
C VAL A 30 15.51 -32.73 21.36
N PHE A 31 16.63 -31.99 21.48
CA PHE A 31 17.89 -32.52 22.05
C PHE A 31 18.72 -31.37 22.71
N ARG A 32 18.96 -31.48 24.02
CA ARG A 32 20.05 -30.84 24.76
C ARG A 32 21.06 -31.93 25.08
N PRO A 33 22.37 -31.68 25.07
CA PRO A 33 23.20 -31.53 26.28
C PRO A 33 24.27 -30.44 26.10
N GLY A 34 24.98 -29.89 27.05
CA GLY A 34 25.38 -30.17 28.38
C GLY A 34 26.73 -29.51 28.62
N LEU A 35 26.91 -28.92 29.76
CA LEU A 35 28.07 -28.37 30.49
C LEU A 35 29.49 -28.51 29.90
N ALA A 36 30.29 -27.41 30.04
CA ALA A 36 31.58 -27.50 30.76
C ALA A 36 32.14 -26.10 31.10
N THR A 37 32.53 -25.96 32.29
CA THR A 37 33.28 -25.01 33.12
C THR A 37 34.62 -24.53 32.58
N GLY A 38 35.05 -23.28 32.92
CA GLY A 38 36.45 -22.83 32.85
C GLY A 38 36.63 -21.40 33.34
N LEU A 39 37.16 -21.28 34.57
CA LEU A 39 37.60 -20.09 35.28
C LEU A 39 38.80 -19.45 34.58
N MET A 40 38.94 -18.09 34.57
CA MET A 40 40.08 -17.38 35.16
C MET A 40 40.04 -15.89 34.82
N GLY A 41 40.15 -15.07 35.84
CA GLY A 41 40.10 -13.61 35.78
C GLY A 41 41.39 -12.93 35.28
N LEU A 42 41.20 -11.71 34.83
CA LEU A 42 42.22 -10.66 34.94
C LEU A 42 41.54 -9.30 34.98
N VAL A 43 41.72 -8.59 36.10
CA VAL A 43 41.30 -7.20 36.28
C VAL A 43 42.31 -6.33 35.52
N LEU A 44 41.83 -5.57 34.56
CA LEU A 44 42.59 -4.46 33.98
C LEU A 44 41.71 -3.21 33.99
N THR A 45 42.00 -2.33 34.94
CA THR A 45 41.47 -0.97 35.00
C THR A 45 42.07 -0.15 33.85
N GLY A 46 41.26 0.12 32.81
CA GLY A 46 41.61 1.00 31.70
C GLY A 46 40.65 2.18 31.65
N LEU A 47 41.18 3.40 31.72
CA LEU A 47 40.48 4.67 31.55
C LEU A 47 39.60 4.63 30.28
N VAL A 48 38.30 4.77 30.45
CA VAL A 48 37.39 4.98 29.32
C VAL A 48 37.32 6.46 29.03
N ALA A 49 38.17 6.92 28.10
CA ALA A 49 37.94 8.18 27.42
C ALA A 49 36.65 8.03 26.60
N GLY A 50 35.61 8.77 26.97
CA GLY A 50 34.32 8.77 26.28
C GLY A 50 34.46 9.30 24.86
N CYS A 51 34.58 8.42 23.89
CA CYS A 51 34.26 8.72 22.51
C CYS A 51 32.72 8.78 22.43
N ALA A 52 32.16 9.99 22.39
CA ALA A 52 30.81 10.20 21.93
C ALA A 52 30.73 9.74 20.46
N GLY A 53 30.41 8.47 20.26
CA GLY A 53 30.06 7.95 18.95
C GLY A 53 28.87 8.72 18.38
N PRO A 54 28.79 8.85 17.07
CA PRO A 54 27.61 9.47 16.44
C PRO A 54 26.37 8.80 17.00
N ARG A 55 25.45 9.59 17.58
CA ARG A 55 24.11 9.12 17.93
C ARG A 55 23.55 8.47 16.67
N MET A 56 23.44 7.16 16.66
CA MET A 56 22.59 6.49 15.68
C MET A 56 21.22 7.14 15.80
N ALA A 57 20.77 7.77 14.71
CA ALA A 57 19.40 8.22 14.58
C ALA A 57 18.52 7.06 15.02
N SER A 58 17.55 7.35 15.87
CA SER A 58 16.54 6.38 16.29
C SER A 58 16.05 5.66 15.03
N ALA A 59 16.24 4.35 14.99
CA ALA A 59 15.65 3.54 13.96
C ALA A 59 14.15 3.86 13.98
N ASP A 60 13.63 4.41 12.89
CA ASP A 60 12.20 4.66 12.75
C ASP A 60 11.49 3.33 12.95
N ALA A 61 10.32 3.35 13.59
CA ALA A 61 9.51 2.14 13.84
C ALA A 61 9.24 1.33 12.55
N ASN A 62 9.43 1.95 11.39
CA ASN A 62 9.35 1.38 10.05
C ASN A 62 10.48 0.36 9.74
N ASP A 63 11.64 0.43 10.42
CA ASP A 63 12.72 -0.53 10.23
C ASP A 63 12.42 -1.92 10.83
N ALA A 64 11.48 -2.01 11.77
CA ALA A 64 11.10 -3.27 12.40
C ALA A 64 10.49 -4.28 11.40
N VAL A 65 9.88 -3.78 10.32
CA VAL A 65 9.27 -4.59 9.26
C VAL A 65 10.20 -4.75 8.05
N GLY A 66 11.39 -4.16 8.08
CA GLY A 66 12.38 -4.26 6.99
C GLY A 66 12.06 -3.39 5.78
N VAL A 67 11.30 -2.32 5.98
CA VAL A 67 10.89 -1.37 4.94
C VAL A 67 11.76 -0.13 5.03
N GLY A 68 12.47 0.20 3.96
CA GLY A 68 13.36 1.36 3.89
C GLY A 68 12.64 2.72 3.99
N SER A 69 13.44 3.79 4.10
CA SER A 69 12.91 5.16 4.05
C SER A 69 12.26 5.47 2.69
N LYS A 70 11.23 6.31 2.71
CA LYS A 70 10.59 6.77 1.47
C LYS A 70 11.58 7.57 0.62
N SER A 71 11.53 7.40 -0.69
CA SER A 71 12.37 8.13 -1.65
C SER A 71 12.19 9.65 -1.55
N GLU A 72 13.28 10.41 -1.51
CA GLU A 72 13.25 11.88 -1.45
C GLU A 72 12.76 12.52 -2.75
N ILE A 73 12.90 11.82 -3.88
CA ILE A 73 12.46 12.28 -5.21
C ILE A 73 10.95 12.60 -5.22
N ARG A 74 10.14 11.92 -4.41
CA ARG A 74 8.68 12.15 -4.32
C ARG A 74 8.35 13.60 -3.97
N ARG A 75 9.26 14.36 -3.34
CA ARG A 75 9.06 15.78 -2.99
C ARG A 75 8.87 16.69 -4.21
N LEU A 76 9.29 16.25 -5.40
CA LEU A 76 9.01 16.95 -6.66
C LEU A 76 7.51 17.03 -6.97
N VAL A 77 6.70 16.11 -6.43
CA VAL A 77 5.24 16.11 -6.58
C VAL A 77 4.61 16.53 -5.27
N PRO A 78 3.89 17.67 -5.19
CA PRO A 78 3.24 18.11 -3.95
C PRO A 78 2.14 17.13 -3.50
N ALA A 79 2.26 16.58 -2.28
CA ALA A 79 1.34 15.55 -1.76
C ALA A 79 -0.12 16.02 -1.79
N GLN A 80 -0.40 17.22 -1.25
CA GLN A 80 -1.76 17.76 -1.18
C GLN A 80 -2.38 17.99 -2.56
N GLN A 81 -1.58 18.37 -3.56
CA GLN A 81 -2.08 18.54 -4.92
C GLN A 81 -2.48 17.17 -5.51
N LEU A 82 -1.65 16.15 -5.31
CA LEU A 82 -1.95 14.81 -5.75
C LEU A 82 -3.20 14.23 -5.06
N GLU A 83 -3.35 14.44 -3.74
CA GLU A 83 -4.54 14.05 -2.98
C GLU A 83 -5.82 14.72 -3.50
N ARG A 84 -5.75 16.02 -3.84
CA ARG A 84 -6.90 16.74 -4.46
C ARG A 84 -7.26 16.17 -5.82
N THR A 85 -6.25 15.93 -6.66
CA THR A 85 -6.45 15.32 -7.99
C THR A 85 -7.05 13.93 -7.87
N ALA A 86 -6.54 13.11 -6.94
CA ALA A 86 -7.07 11.79 -6.67
C ALA A 86 -8.53 11.84 -6.20
N ALA A 87 -8.88 12.77 -5.32
CA ALA A 87 -10.25 12.96 -4.87
C ALA A 87 -11.19 13.35 -6.03
N GLN A 88 -10.77 14.25 -6.92
CA GLN A 88 -11.56 14.64 -8.10
C GLN A 88 -11.77 13.45 -9.05
N GLN A 89 -10.72 12.67 -9.31
CA GLN A 89 -10.81 11.48 -10.15
C GLN A 89 -11.71 10.40 -9.53
N PHE A 90 -11.65 10.26 -8.21
CA PHE A 90 -12.50 9.32 -7.49
C PHE A 90 -13.99 9.71 -7.56
N GLU A 91 -14.30 11.02 -7.43
CA GLU A 91 -15.67 11.51 -7.65
C GLU A 91 -16.15 11.24 -9.08
N ALA A 92 -15.33 11.54 -10.09
CA ALA A 92 -15.67 11.27 -11.49
C ALA A 92 -15.92 9.77 -11.73
N LEU A 93 -15.11 8.88 -11.13
CA LEU A 93 -15.30 7.44 -11.18
C LEU A 93 -16.64 7.03 -10.57
N LYS A 94 -17.00 7.58 -9.40
CA LYS A 94 -18.30 7.30 -8.75
C LYS A 94 -19.46 7.77 -9.59
N ASP A 95 -19.36 8.95 -10.21
CA ASP A 95 -20.41 9.50 -11.06
C ASP A 95 -20.61 8.65 -12.33
N GLU A 96 -19.52 8.19 -12.93
CA GLU A 96 -19.61 7.28 -14.06
C GLU A 96 -20.23 5.94 -13.67
N ALA A 97 -19.80 5.39 -12.52
CA ALA A 97 -20.35 4.15 -12.00
C ALA A 97 -21.85 4.28 -11.64
N ARG A 98 -22.28 5.42 -11.08
CA ARG A 98 -23.72 5.71 -10.84
C ARG A 98 -24.52 5.74 -12.12
N LYS A 99 -24.04 6.44 -13.15
CA LYS A 99 -24.70 6.52 -14.47
C LYS A 99 -24.87 5.15 -15.10
N LYS A 100 -23.94 4.23 -14.86
CA LYS A 100 -23.98 2.85 -15.37
C LYS A 100 -24.71 1.87 -14.44
N GLY A 101 -25.24 2.31 -13.30
CA GLY A 101 -25.83 1.42 -12.29
C GLY A 101 -24.81 0.44 -11.68
N ALA A 102 -23.53 0.79 -11.74
CA ALA A 102 -22.42 -0.05 -11.29
C ALA A 102 -21.86 0.33 -9.91
N LEU A 103 -22.27 1.45 -9.32
CA LEU A 103 -21.91 1.80 -7.95
C LEU A 103 -22.87 1.13 -6.98
N LEU A 104 -22.37 0.24 -6.10
CA LEU A 104 -23.20 -0.35 -5.06
C LEU A 104 -23.55 0.73 -4.02
N PRO A 105 -24.81 0.74 -3.51
CA PRO A 105 -25.20 1.68 -2.46
C PRO A 105 -24.44 1.42 -1.15
N ALA A 106 -24.27 2.45 -0.34
CA ALA A 106 -23.62 2.33 0.97
C ALA A 106 -24.34 1.34 1.91
N SER A 107 -25.66 1.13 1.72
CA SER A 107 -26.46 0.16 2.48
C SER A 107 -26.25 -1.29 2.03
N HIS A 108 -25.56 -1.54 0.90
CA HIS A 108 -25.31 -2.89 0.42
C HIS A 108 -24.41 -3.65 1.42
N PRO A 109 -24.69 -4.93 1.75
CA PRO A 109 -23.92 -5.69 2.72
C PRO A 109 -22.41 -5.69 2.45
N THR A 110 -22.00 -5.86 1.18
CA THR A 110 -20.59 -5.80 0.79
C THR A 110 -19.97 -4.43 1.05
N SER A 111 -20.70 -3.33 0.77
CA SER A 111 -20.20 -1.97 1.04
C SER A 111 -20.02 -1.73 2.53
N GLN A 112 -20.96 -2.19 3.36
CA GLN A 112 -20.86 -2.09 4.82
C GLN A 112 -19.71 -2.92 5.38
N LYS A 113 -19.53 -4.16 4.88
CA LYS A 113 -18.42 -5.03 5.25
C LYS A 113 -17.08 -4.37 4.96
N LEU A 114 -16.84 -3.88 3.75
CA LEU A 114 -15.58 -3.25 3.37
C LEU A 114 -15.33 -1.95 4.14
N LEU A 115 -16.37 -1.17 4.41
CA LEU A 115 -16.26 0.02 5.26
C LEU A 115 -15.87 -0.33 6.69
N ALA A 116 -16.45 -1.38 7.26
CA ALA A 116 -16.08 -1.87 8.60
C ALA A 116 -14.62 -2.34 8.65
N MET A 117 -14.16 -3.07 7.64
CA MET A 117 -12.74 -3.48 7.51
C MET A 117 -11.82 -2.26 7.44
N ALA A 118 -12.09 -1.31 6.56
CA ALA A 118 -11.29 -0.09 6.47
C ALA A 118 -11.23 0.67 7.81
N ASN A 119 -12.33 0.74 8.55
CA ASN A 119 -12.37 1.39 9.86
C ASN A 119 -11.52 0.66 10.92
N ARG A 120 -11.31 -0.65 10.79
CA ARG A 120 -10.40 -1.42 11.64
C ARG A 120 -8.95 -1.19 11.28
N LEU A 121 -8.61 -1.05 9.99
CA LEU A 121 -7.24 -0.87 9.50
C LEU A 121 -6.73 0.58 9.67
N LYS A 122 -7.60 1.58 9.54
CA LYS A 122 -7.23 3.02 9.61
C LYS A 122 -6.38 3.42 10.82
N PRO A 123 -6.65 2.96 12.06
CA PRO A 123 -5.83 3.34 13.21
C PRO A 123 -4.34 2.98 13.04
N HIS A 124 -4.04 1.88 12.36
CA HIS A 124 -2.68 1.40 12.12
C HIS A 124 -1.98 2.18 11.01
N ALA A 125 -2.73 2.82 10.11
CA ALA A 125 -2.20 3.62 9.01
C ALA A 125 -1.32 4.79 9.47
N LEU A 126 -1.56 5.33 10.68
CA LEU A 126 -0.83 6.48 11.22
C LEU A 126 0.65 6.19 11.49
N ALA A 127 0.99 4.94 11.81
CA ALA A 127 2.36 4.51 12.00
C ALA A 127 3.19 4.65 10.69
N TRP A 128 2.51 4.50 9.55
CA TRP A 128 3.14 4.49 8.23
C TRP A 128 3.11 5.86 7.52
N ASN A 129 2.10 6.68 7.85
CA ASN A 129 1.98 8.02 7.28
C ASN A 129 1.16 8.93 8.20
N ALA A 130 1.81 9.92 8.82
CA ALA A 130 1.14 10.88 9.70
C ALA A 130 0.03 11.69 8.99
N ASP A 131 0.18 11.91 7.68
CA ASP A 131 -0.80 12.62 6.86
C ASP A 131 -2.12 11.84 6.74
N ALA A 132 -2.11 10.53 6.98
CA ALA A 132 -3.29 9.69 6.97
C ALA A 132 -4.36 10.10 8.01
N SER A 133 -3.95 10.84 9.06
CA SER A 133 -4.86 11.42 10.07
C SER A 133 -5.85 12.44 9.49
N ARG A 134 -5.45 13.15 8.45
CA ARG A 134 -6.28 14.18 7.80
C ARG A 134 -6.92 13.72 6.49
N TRP A 135 -6.66 12.48 6.06
CA TRP A 135 -7.25 11.93 4.86
C TRP A 135 -8.76 11.71 5.02
N ARG A 136 -9.49 12.07 4.00
CA ARG A 136 -10.92 11.76 3.91
C ARG A 136 -11.10 10.36 3.35
N TRP A 137 -10.90 9.37 4.21
CA TRP A 137 -11.05 7.97 3.85
C TRP A 137 -12.45 7.66 3.30
N GLU A 138 -12.50 7.01 2.19
CA GLU A 138 -13.74 6.62 1.52
C GLU A 138 -13.58 5.25 0.88
N VAL A 139 -14.61 4.42 1.02
CA VAL A 139 -14.65 3.07 0.45
C VAL A 139 -15.88 2.94 -0.44
N VAL A 140 -15.67 2.51 -1.69
CA VAL A 140 -16.76 2.21 -2.62
C VAL A 140 -16.62 0.82 -3.21
N VAL A 141 -17.74 0.26 -3.65
CA VAL A 141 -17.80 -1.03 -4.34
C VAL A 141 -18.37 -0.83 -5.73
N LEU A 142 -17.63 -1.29 -6.72
CA LEU A 142 -17.97 -1.17 -8.13
C LEU A 142 -18.40 -2.54 -8.66
N LYS A 143 -19.63 -2.62 -9.17
CA LYS A 143 -20.14 -3.83 -9.82
C LYS A 143 -19.44 -4.01 -11.16
N SER A 144 -18.53 -4.96 -11.22
CA SER A 144 -17.74 -5.26 -12.43
C SER A 144 -17.11 -6.63 -12.32
N ASN A 145 -16.88 -7.26 -13.47
CA ASN A 145 -16.18 -8.53 -13.57
C ASN A 145 -14.65 -8.42 -13.45
N GLN A 146 -14.13 -7.23 -13.30
CA GLN A 146 -12.68 -7.01 -13.15
C GLN A 146 -12.17 -7.57 -11.82
N LEU A 147 -10.98 -8.18 -11.86
CA LEU A 147 -10.25 -8.64 -10.67
C LEU A 147 -9.36 -7.50 -10.21
N ASN A 148 -9.92 -6.50 -9.51
CA ASN A 148 -9.20 -5.31 -9.14
C ASN A 148 -9.68 -4.71 -7.81
N ALA A 149 -8.76 -4.07 -7.11
CA ALA A 149 -8.99 -3.12 -6.03
C ALA A 149 -7.91 -2.04 -6.12
N PHE A 150 -8.08 -0.91 -5.47
CA PHE A 150 -7.05 0.12 -5.38
C PHE A 150 -7.31 1.08 -4.21
N CYS A 151 -6.25 1.74 -3.77
CA CYS A 151 -6.32 2.89 -2.87
C CYS A 151 -5.55 4.07 -3.48
N MET A 152 -6.28 5.13 -3.86
CA MET A 152 -5.65 6.36 -4.35
C MET A 152 -5.14 7.23 -3.19
N PRO A 153 -4.19 8.15 -3.46
CA PRO A 153 -3.73 9.14 -2.48
C PRO A 153 -4.89 9.85 -1.78
N GLY A 154 -4.77 10.07 -0.47
CA GLY A 154 -5.85 10.64 0.33
C GLY A 154 -6.90 9.62 0.80
N GLY A 155 -6.60 8.31 0.70
CA GLY A 155 -7.41 7.24 1.28
C GLY A 155 -8.70 6.93 0.51
N LYS A 156 -8.66 6.98 -0.82
CA LYS A 156 -9.80 6.69 -1.70
C LYS A 156 -9.75 5.23 -2.17
N ILE A 157 -10.53 4.36 -1.53
CA ILE A 157 -10.50 2.90 -1.73
C ILE A 157 -11.66 2.48 -2.62
N ALA A 158 -11.38 1.67 -3.63
CA ALA A 158 -12.39 1.00 -4.43
C ALA A 158 -12.12 -0.49 -4.56
N PHE A 159 -13.17 -1.29 -4.44
CA PHE A 159 -13.16 -2.72 -4.71
C PHE A 159 -14.13 -3.04 -5.85
N TYR A 160 -13.72 -3.95 -6.71
CA TYR A 160 -14.59 -4.48 -7.76
C TYR A 160 -15.21 -5.80 -7.28
N THR A 161 -16.53 -5.99 -7.54
CA THR A 161 -17.21 -7.21 -7.11
C THR A 161 -16.56 -8.46 -7.69
N GLY A 162 -16.06 -8.39 -8.93
CA GLY A 162 -15.37 -9.51 -9.57
C GLY A 162 -14.17 -10.05 -8.81
N LEU A 163 -13.42 -9.18 -8.10
CA LEU A 163 -12.31 -9.61 -7.26
C LEU A 163 -12.80 -10.52 -6.12
N ILE A 164 -13.84 -10.09 -5.43
CA ILE A 164 -14.41 -10.81 -4.28
C ILE A 164 -15.11 -12.09 -4.73
N GLU A 165 -15.98 -11.98 -5.72
CA GLU A 165 -16.88 -13.05 -6.13
C GLU A 165 -16.19 -14.16 -6.92
N LYS A 166 -15.32 -13.79 -7.92
CA LYS A 166 -14.66 -14.79 -8.76
C LYS A 166 -13.56 -15.52 -8.04
N LEU A 167 -12.80 -14.81 -7.17
CA LEU A 167 -11.76 -15.43 -6.36
C LEU A 167 -12.33 -16.03 -5.08
N LYS A 168 -13.62 -15.81 -4.77
CA LYS A 168 -14.30 -16.28 -3.56
C LYS A 168 -13.53 -15.93 -2.29
N LEU A 169 -13.06 -14.67 -2.24
CA LEU A 169 -12.25 -14.20 -1.12
C LEU A 169 -13.04 -14.22 0.18
N ASP A 170 -12.43 -14.76 1.22
CA ASP A 170 -12.93 -14.65 2.58
C ASP A 170 -12.60 -13.27 3.19
N ASP A 171 -13.04 -13.03 4.42
CA ASP A 171 -12.91 -11.73 5.06
C ASP A 171 -11.44 -11.37 5.36
N ASP A 172 -10.61 -12.35 5.70
CA ASP A 172 -9.19 -12.13 5.98
C ASP A 172 -8.41 -11.87 4.69
N GLU A 173 -8.75 -12.57 3.61
CA GLU A 173 -8.18 -12.33 2.28
C GLU A 173 -8.55 -10.94 1.74
N ILE A 174 -9.79 -10.50 1.94
CA ILE A 174 -10.23 -9.14 1.58
C ILE A 174 -9.49 -8.09 2.42
N ALA A 175 -9.30 -8.34 3.73
CA ALA A 175 -8.57 -7.43 4.60
C ALA A 175 -7.09 -7.34 4.18
N ALA A 176 -6.45 -8.45 3.82
CA ALA A 176 -5.08 -8.48 3.31
C ALA A 176 -4.93 -7.67 2.00
N VAL A 177 -5.88 -7.83 1.06
CA VAL A 177 -5.92 -7.01 -0.16
C VAL A 177 -6.09 -5.54 0.19
N MET A 178 -6.99 -5.20 1.10
CA MET A 178 -7.23 -3.81 1.51
C MET A 178 -5.99 -3.20 2.16
N GLY A 179 -5.30 -3.92 3.04
CA GLY A 179 -4.05 -3.50 3.66
C GLY A 179 -2.96 -3.22 2.62
N HIS A 180 -2.78 -4.13 1.65
CA HIS A 180 -1.85 -3.96 0.53
C HIS A 180 -2.15 -2.69 -0.28
N GLU A 181 -3.41 -2.46 -0.67
CA GLU A 181 -3.80 -1.26 -1.40
C GLU A 181 -3.62 0.02 -0.56
N MET A 182 -3.96 -0.03 0.74
CA MET A 182 -3.71 1.07 1.65
C MET A 182 -2.20 1.36 1.77
N ALA A 183 -1.35 0.34 1.81
CA ALA A 183 0.10 0.48 1.89
C ALA A 183 0.66 1.28 0.71
N HIS A 184 0.19 1.05 -0.52
CA HIS A 184 0.60 1.86 -1.68
C HIS A 184 0.34 3.35 -1.47
N ALA A 185 -0.80 3.73 -0.91
CA ALA A 185 -1.12 5.13 -0.62
C ALA A 185 -0.29 5.66 0.56
N LEU A 186 -0.13 4.90 1.64
CA LEU A 186 0.63 5.27 2.83
C LEU A 186 2.13 5.45 2.54
N ARG A 187 2.68 4.59 1.72
CA ARG A 187 4.08 4.64 1.28
C ARG A 187 4.30 5.65 0.14
N GLU A 188 3.22 6.24 -0.37
CA GLU A 188 3.25 7.25 -1.43
C GLU A 188 3.83 6.74 -2.76
N HIS A 189 3.65 5.44 -3.08
CA HIS A 189 4.21 4.83 -4.29
C HIS A 189 3.77 5.54 -5.57
N THR A 190 2.51 5.97 -5.65
CA THR A 190 2.01 6.79 -6.78
C THR A 190 2.79 8.10 -6.91
N ARG A 191 3.06 8.78 -5.79
CA ARG A 191 3.78 10.04 -5.75
C ARG A 191 5.24 9.88 -6.17
N ASP A 192 5.91 8.84 -5.66
CA ASP A 192 7.29 8.50 -6.02
C ASP A 192 7.41 8.19 -7.51
N ARG A 193 6.47 7.42 -8.05
CA ARG A 193 6.46 7.07 -9.46
C ARG A 193 6.24 8.27 -10.37
N LEU A 194 5.30 9.15 -10.02
CA LEU A 194 5.09 10.40 -10.75
C LEU A 194 6.34 11.28 -10.68
N ALA A 195 7.00 11.39 -9.54
CA ALA A 195 8.23 12.13 -9.39
C ALA A 195 9.37 11.57 -10.27
N LYS A 196 9.52 10.24 -10.32
CA LYS A 196 10.48 9.58 -11.21
C LYS A 196 10.16 9.84 -12.67
N SER A 197 8.89 9.87 -13.07
CA SER A 197 8.51 10.17 -14.45
C SER A 197 8.75 11.63 -14.84
N GLN A 198 8.73 12.58 -13.91
CA GLN A 198 9.06 13.98 -14.18
C GLN A 198 10.51 14.17 -14.62
N LEU A 199 11.39 13.25 -14.28
CA LEU A 199 12.81 13.33 -14.68
C LEU A 199 13.05 12.98 -16.16
N THR A 200 12.01 12.53 -16.86
CA THR A 200 12.04 12.28 -18.30
C THR A 200 11.24 13.36 -19.02
N ASP A 201 11.70 13.82 -20.19
CA ASP A 201 11.02 14.88 -20.97
C ASP A 201 9.55 14.52 -21.30
N MET A 202 9.27 13.24 -21.56
CA MET A 202 7.90 12.75 -21.76
C MET A 202 7.09 12.71 -20.45
N GLY A 203 7.72 12.42 -19.33
CA GLY A 203 7.07 12.33 -18.03
C GLY A 203 6.68 13.70 -17.47
N ALA A 204 7.48 14.74 -17.69
CA ALA A 204 7.20 16.09 -17.21
C ALA A 204 5.88 16.65 -17.76
N SER A 205 5.59 16.41 -19.05
CA SER A 205 4.33 16.85 -19.67
C SER A 205 3.12 16.10 -19.09
N ILE A 206 3.23 14.79 -18.90
CA ILE A 206 2.16 13.95 -18.31
C ILE A 206 1.86 14.39 -16.87
N VAL A 207 2.89 14.60 -16.05
CA VAL A 207 2.70 15.01 -14.65
C VAL A 207 2.14 16.42 -14.57
N SER A 208 2.64 17.37 -15.40
CA SER A 208 2.11 18.72 -15.49
C SER A 208 0.61 18.72 -15.80
N GLU A 209 0.21 17.85 -16.73
CA GLU A 209 -1.20 17.71 -17.11
C GLU A 209 -2.04 17.07 -16.02
N LEU A 210 -1.55 16.00 -15.40
CA LEU A 210 -2.22 15.27 -14.32
C LEU A 210 -2.44 16.16 -13.08
N LEU A 211 -1.47 17.02 -12.76
CA LEU A 211 -1.57 17.93 -11.63
C LEU A 211 -2.32 19.24 -11.96
N GLY A 212 -2.82 19.39 -13.19
CA GLY A 212 -3.62 20.54 -13.59
C GLY A 212 -2.81 21.79 -13.90
N PHE A 213 -1.51 21.66 -14.12
CA PHE A 213 -0.65 22.76 -14.59
C PHE A 213 -0.76 23.00 -16.10
N GLY A 214 -1.38 22.08 -16.86
CA GLY A 214 -1.61 22.16 -18.30
C GLY A 214 -3.03 22.60 -18.67
N GLN A 215 -3.21 23.19 -19.89
CA GLN A 215 -4.53 23.62 -20.38
C GLN A 215 -5.48 22.45 -20.70
N LEU A 216 -4.97 21.24 -20.93
CA LEU A 216 -5.73 20.04 -21.24
C LEU A 216 -6.35 19.38 -20.00
N GLY A 217 -5.86 19.68 -18.80
CA GLY A 217 -6.40 19.14 -17.54
C GLY A 217 -7.88 19.44 -17.27
N ARG A 218 -8.50 20.34 -18.04
CA ARG A 218 -9.92 20.65 -17.96
C ARG A 218 -10.83 19.82 -18.90
N GLN A 219 -10.28 19.08 -19.85
CA GLN A 219 -11.06 18.25 -20.80
C GLN A 219 -10.93 16.74 -20.54
N ALA A 220 -10.14 16.35 -19.57
CA ALA A 220 -9.70 14.98 -19.40
C ALA A 220 -10.64 14.14 -18.55
N LEU A 221 -11.82 13.88 -19.04
CA LEU A 221 -12.68 12.78 -18.55
C LEU A 221 -12.05 11.38 -18.78
N GLY A 222 -10.86 11.34 -19.42
CA GLY A 222 -10.08 10.11 -19.60
C GLY A 222 -9.00 9.85 -18.54
N PHE A 223 -8.68 10.82 -17.67
CA PHE A 223 -7.57 10.73 -16.70
C PHE A 223 -7.88 9.94 -15.44
N GLY A 224 -9.14 9.64 -15.16
CA GLY A 224 -9.49 8.72 -14.06
C GLY A 224 -8.79 7.36 -14.15
N THR A 225 -8.34 7.00 -15.35
CA THR A 225 -7.61 5.76 -15.60
C THR A 225 -6.09 5.92 -15.46
N GLN A 226 -5.52 7.13 -15.45
CA GLN A 226 -4.06 7.29 -15.46
C GLN A 226 -3.42 6.99 -14.11
N LEU A 227 -3.97 7.45 -12.99
CA LEU A 227 -3.47 7.05 -11.67
C LEU A 227 -3.67 5.55 -11.42
N LEU A 228 -4.76 4.97 -11.95
CA LEU A 228 -5.06 3.55 -11.87
C LEU A 228 -4.22 2.69 -12.82
N GLY A 229 -3.66 3.27 -13.87
CA GLY A 229 -2.82 2.59 -14.86
C GLY A 229 -1.33 2.56 -14.50
N LEU A 230 -0.94 3.15 -13.38
CA LEU A 230 0.46 3.15 -12.95
C LEU A 230 0.85 1.74 -12.47
N LYS A 231 1.85 1.15 -13.11
CA LYS A 231 2.44 -0.12 -12.66
C LYS A 231 3.49 0.17 -11.60
N PHE A 232 3.39 -0.44 -10.46
CA PHE A 232 4.38 -0.33 -9.39
C PHE A 232 5.61 -1.22 -9.67
N SER A 233 6.75 -0.86 -9.11
CA SER A 233 7.95 -1.68 -9.22
C SER A 233 7.84 -2.91 -8.32
N ARG A 234 8.70 -3.91 -8.54
CA ARG A 234 8.73 -5.09 -7.66
C ARG A 234 9.09 -4.76 -6.21
N ASP A 235 9.83 -3.70 -6.00
CA ASP A 235 10.20 -3.25 -4.66
C ASP A 235 9.03 -2.54 -4.00
N ASP A 236 8.25 -1.70 -4.73
CA ASP A 236 7.00 -1.11 -4.25
C ASP A 236 5.98 -2.20 -3.84
N GLU A 237 5.88 -3.28 -4.64
CA GLU A 237 4.98 -4.41 -4.35
C GLU A 237 5.39 -5.15 -3.07
N LYS A 238 6.70 -5.42 -2.90
CA LYS A 238 7.21 -6.06 -1.68
C LYS A 238 6.97 -5.19 -0.45
N GLU A 239 7.19 -3.88 -0.60
CA GLU A 239 6.95 -2.92 0.46
C GLU A 239 5.47 -2.88 0.83
N ALA A 240 4.58 -2.88 -0.18
CA ALA A 240 3.15 -2.92 0.04
C ALA A 240 2.68 -4.23 0.71
N ASP A 241 3.28 -5.36 0.36
CA ASP A 241 3.02 -6.65 1.03
C ASP A 241 3.40 -6.59 2.52
N LEU A 242 4.60 -6.07 2.86
CA LEU A 242 5.08 -6.01 4.24
C LEU A 242 4.26 -5.04 5.09
N VAL A 243 4.03 -3.83 4.58
CA VAL A 243 3.26 -2.79 5.28
C VAL A 243 1.79 -3.18 5.38
N GLY A 244 1.23 -3.78 4.32
CA GLY A 244 -0.15 -4.22 4.30
C GLY A 244 -0.47 -5.33 5.31
N LEU A 245 0.53 -6.15 5.67
CA LEU A 245 0.39 -7.17 6.72
C LEU A 245 0.55 -6.60 8.13
N ASP A 246 1.19 -5.44 8.29
CA ASP A 246 1.38 -4.77 9.58
C ASP A 246 0.18 -3.87 9.95
N ILE A 247 -0.65 -3.53 8.97
CA ILE A 247 -1.88 -2.74 9.16
C ILE A 247 -3.04 -3.63 9.61
#